data_716c6ff8e2861bd2cb8c652e32f434fa
#
_entry.id   716c6ff8e2861bd2cb8c652e32f434fa
#
_cell.length_a   1.000
_cell.length_b   1.000
_cell.length_c   1.000
_cell.angle_alpha   90.00
_cell.angle_beta   90.00
_cell.angle_gamma   90.00
#
_symmetry.space_group_name_H-M   'P 1'
#
loop_
_entity.id
_entity.type
_entity.pdbx_description
1 polymer ?
#
loop_
_entity_poly.entity_id
_entity_poly.type
_entity_poly.pdbx_seq_one_letter_code
_entity_poly.pdbx_strand_id
1 'polypeptide(L)'
;MNIKPLLVILSALLLSNCSGKQNGPQIPQLPDGAYLLKEVEITENGEISVARRDQIKIYSNNRYMFAFMHPEIGVDAGAGIATWNNGIMIEEPVVNHDGSLRELNLSFDVAIEQTQNGFIQSIKGLTYDDGRSLDMIETWNIASNQESPFDGLWELESATPIAISNDFAEIKMIGGGHFIWTNRFTLDGSKEKNFGFGKIDFIIEGQAIETGLTSSVEGYAGTKYEVELKLIGDNYLDQKFSMNGTEVVHRYKRI
;
A
#
# COMPACT_ATOMS: atom_id res chain seq x y z
N MET A 1 -2.78 26.69 87.35
CA MET A 1 -1.53 26.36 86.57
C MET A 1 -1.95 25.58 85.37
N ASN A 2 -2.11 26.32 84.19
CA ASN A 2 -2.68 25.79 82.98
C ASN A 2 -1.56 25.31 82.05
N ILE A 3 -1.52 24.03 81.76
CA ILE A 3 -0.61 23.43 80.80
C ILE A 3 -1.40 23.26 79.48
N LYS A 4 -0.98 24.04 78.48
CA LYS A 4 -1.51 23.87 77.08
C LYS A 4 -0.76 22.74 76.37
N PRO A 5 -1.42 21.86 75.66
CA PRO A 5 -0.74 20.87 74.81
C PRO A 5 -0.30 21.53 73.50
N LEU A 6 0.94 21.25 73.15
CA LEU A 6 1.58 21.63 71.88
C LEU A 6 1.13 20.69 70.78
N LEU A 7 0.43 21.23 69.76
CA LEU A 7 -0.02 20.49 68.62
C LEU A 7 1.13 20.44 67.60
N VAL A 8 1.73 19.28 67.40
CA VAL A 8 2.73 19.04 66.34
C VAL A 8 2.01 18.67 65.06
N ILE A 9 2.01 19.59 64.11
CA ILE A 9 1.49 19.29 62.74
C ILE A 9 2.62 18.62 61.95
N LEU A 10 2.45 17.33 61.70
CA LEU A 10 3.34 16.56 60.85
C LEU A 10 2.88 16.74 59.38
N SER A 11 3.56 17.66 58.67
CA SER A 11 3.33 17.86 57.21
C SER A 11 3.94 16.69 56.45
N ALA A 12 3.11 15.74 56.00
CA ALA A 12 3.52 14.70 55.07
C ALA A 12 3.70 15.34 53.67
N LEU A 13 4.92 15.52 53.25
CA LEU A 13 5.28 15.84 51.85
C LEU A 13 5.02 14.58 51.00
N LEU A 14 3.91 14.57 50.29
CA LEU A 14 3.66 13.64 49.19
C LEU A 14 4.56 14.01 48.02
N LEU A 15 5.73 13.39 47.93
CA LEU A 15 6.52 13.39 46.70
C LEU A 15 5.76 12.57 45.66
N SER A 16 4.99 13.25 44.82
CA SER A 16 4.45 12.69 43.59
C SER A 16 5.61 12.39 42.64
N ASN A 17 6.08 11.16 42.62
CA ASN A 17 6.95 10.66 41.56
C ASN A 17 6.13 10.63 40.26
N CYS A 18 6.10 11.72 39.53
CA CYS A 18 5.82 11.71 38.11
C CYS A 18 7.01 11.03 37.41
N SER A 19 6.98 9.71 37.32
CA SER A 19 7.79 8.98 36.35
C SER A 19 7.28 9.33 34.96
N GLY A 20 7.69 10.50 34.46
CA GLY A 20 7.59 10.78 33.03
C GLY A 20 8.36 9.71 32.31
N LYS A 21 7.64 8.77 31.64
CA LYS A 21 8.27 7.98 30.58
C LYS A 21 8.87 8.98 29.61
N GLN A 22 10.18 9.12 29.61
CA GLN A 22 10.90 9.71 28.52
C GLN A 22 10.63 8.79 27.33
N ASN A 23 9.64 9.15 26.52
CA ASN A 23 9.54 8.58 25.18
C ASN A 23 10.86 8.99 24.50
N GLY A 24 11.74 8.03 24.28
CA GLY A 24 12.88 8.21 23.39
C GLY A 24 12.38 8.79 22.06
N PRO A 25 13.23 9.37 21.22
CA PRO A 25 12.83 9.87 19.92
C PRO A 25 12.05 8.75 19.22
N GLN A 26 10.74 8.99 18.98
CA GLN A 26 9.95 8.06 18.20
C GLN A 26 10.54 8.06 16.78
N ILE A 27 11.02 6.92 16.35
CA ILE A 27 11.43 6.74 14.95
C ILE A 27 10.18 6.99 14.11
N PRO A 28 10.19 7.94 13.17
CA PRO A 28 9.04 8.21 12.32
C PRO A 28 8.66 6.92 11.58
N GLN A 29 7.46 6.42 11.82
CA GLN A 29 6.92 5.30 11.08
C GLN A 29 5.89 5.83 10.10
N LEU A 30 5.99 5.44 8.83
CA LEU A 30 5.01 5.80 7.83
C LEU A 30 3.66 5.20 8.22
N PRO A 31 2.59 5.99 8.32
CA PRO A 31 1.27 5.45 8.61
C PRO A 31 0.74 4.60 7.43
N ASP A 32 -0.06 3.60 7.74
CA ASP A 32 -0.85 2.90 6.74
C ASP A 32 -1.74 3.91 6.00
N GLY A 33 -1.90 3.72 4.69
CA GLY A 33 -2.67 4.62 3.86
C GLY A 33 -2.36 4.52 2.37
N ALA A 34 -3.09 5.30 1.60
CA ALA A 34 -2.89 5.48 0.17
C ALA A 34 -2.16 6.79 -0.12
N TYR A 35 -1.20 6.75 -1.01
CA TYR A 35 -0.34 7.88 -1.37
C TYR A 35 -0.29 8.03 -2.89
N LEU A 36 -0.39 9.26 -3.37
CA LEU A 36 -0.27 9.59 -4.78
C LEU A 36 1.08 10.24 -5.04
N LEU A 37 1.75 9.82 -6.09
CA LEU A 37 3.03 10.39 -6.49
C LEU A 37 2.83 11.83 -6.92
N LYS A 38 3.61 12.74 -6.35
CA LYS A 38 3.68 14.14 -6.79
C LYS A 38 4.71 14.30 -7.91
N GLU A 39 5.90 13.73 -7.70
CA GLU A 39 6.99 13.75 -8.67
C GLU A 39 8.05 12.70 -8.31
N VAL A 40 8.79 12.26 -9.30
CA VAL A 40 9.97 11.41 -9.14
C VAL A 40 11.18 12.08 -9.79
N GLU A 41 12.28 12.15 -9.06
CA GLU A 41 13.59 12.53 -9.54
C GLU A 41 14.44 11.25 -9.71
N ILE A 42 15.02 11.09 -10.89
CA ILE A 42 15.87 9.96 -11.25
C ILE A 42 17.26 10.51 -11.58
N THR A 43 18.27 9.99 -10.90
CA THR A 43 19.68 10.27 -11.21
C THR A 43 20.29 9.03 -11.82
N GLU A 44 20.67 9.10 -13.09
CA GLU A 44 21.34 8.06 -13.83
C GLU A 44 22.60 8.62 -14.48
N ASN A 45 23.77 7.97 -14.29
CA ASN A 45 25.06 8.41 -14.82
C ASN A 45 25.42 9.88 -14.50
N GLY A 46 24.90 10.42 -13.36
CA GLY A 46 25.10 11.82 -12.95
C GLY A 46 24.15 12.81 -13.63
N GLU A 47 23.28 12.38 -14.52
CA GLU A 47 22.22 13.19 -15.10
C GLU A 47 20.95 13.07 -14.27
N ILE A 48 20.28 14.20 -14.02
CA ILE A 48 19.04 14.26 -13.24
C ILE A 48 17.88 14.50 -14.20
N SER A 49 16.85 13.69 -14.07
CA SER A 49 15.56 13.87 -14.73
C SER A 49 14.43 13.89 -13.73
N VAL A 50 13.38 14.68 -13.99
CA VAL A 50 12.18 14.78 -13.14
C VAL A 50 10.97 14.41 -13.99
N ALA A 51 10.18 13.48 -13.48
CA ALA A 51 8.94 13.05 -14.11
C ALA A 51 7.73 13.20 -13.17
N ARG A 52 6.57 13.38 -13.78
CA ARG A 52 5.26 13.31 -13.10
C ARG A 52 4.44 12.28 -13.85
N ARG A 53 3.81 11.39 -13.08
CA ARG A 53 2.98 10.32 -13.61
C ARG A 53 1.87 9.98 -12.63
N ASP A 54 0.77 9.46 -13.14
CA ASP A 54 -0.31 8.96 -12.31
C ASP A 54 0.14 7.63 -11.70
N GLN A 55 0.55 7.70 -10.44
CA GLN A 55 1.03 6.56 -9.69
C GLN A 55 0.45 6.59 -8.27
N ILE A 56 0.05 5.45 -7.80
CA ILE A 56 -0.39 5.24 -6.43
C ILE A 56 0.52 4.24 -5.72
N LYS A 57 0.68 4.42 -4.41
CA LYS A 57 1.29 3.45 -3.51
C LYS A 57 0.42 3.31 -2.27
N ILE A 58 0.11 2.09 -1.87
CA ILE A 58 -0.64 1.79 -0.66
C ILE A 58 0.26 1.03 0.29
N TYR A 59 0.25 1.43 1.56
CA TYR A 59 0.83 0.68 2.67
C TYR A 59 -0.30 0.25 3.61
N SER A 60 -0.34 -1.01 3.99
CA SER A 60 -1.27 -1.54 4.98
C SER A 60 -0.76 -2.85 5.57
N ASN A 61 -0.80 -2.96 6.92
CA ASN A 61 -0.47 -4.20 7.64
C ASN A 61 0.90 -4.78 7.25
N ASN A 62 1.94 -3.96 7.19
CA ASN A 62 3.29 -4.33 6.75
C ASN A 62 3.35 -4.87 5.30
N ARG A 63 2.44 -4.46 4.46
CA ARG A 63 2.42 -4.75 3.02
C ARG A 63 2.42 -3.46 2.24
N TYR A 64 2.92 -3.52 1.02
CA TYR A 64 2.81 -2.42 0.07
C TYR A 64 2.45 -2.92 -1.31
N MET A 65 1.86 -2.04 -2.09
CA MET A 65 1.66 -2.21 -3.53
C MET A 65 1.74 -0.85 -4.20
N PHE A 66 2.34 -0.80 -5.37
CA PHE A 66 2.31 0.36 -6.26
C PHE A 66 1.91 -0.06 -7.67
N ALA A 67 1.40 0.89 -8.46
CA ALA A 67 1.12 0.70 -9.88
C ALA A 67 1.12 2.02 -10.65
N PHE A 68 1.62 1.98 -11.89
CA PHE A 68 1.58 3.08 -12.84
C PHE A 68 1.85 2.60 -14.28
N MET A 69 1.67 3.50 -15.27
CA MET A 69 2.07 3.28 -16.64
C MET A 69 3.48 3.82 -16.86
N HIS A 70 4.44 2.92 -17.07
CA HIS A 70 5.80 3.29 -17.42
C HIS A 70 5.90 3.59 -18.91
N PRO A 71 6.58 4.67 -19.34
CA PRO A 71 6.59 5.09 -20.74
C PRO A 71 7.27 4.08 -21.69
N GLU A 72 8.21 3.26 -21.20
CA GLU A 72 8.98 2.32 -22.01
C GLU A 72 8.45 0.89 -21.91
N ILE A 73 8.12 0.40 -20.71
CA ILE A 73 7.77 -1.00 -20.47
C ILE A 73 6.25 -1.24 -20.34
N GLY A 74 5.45 -0.18 -20.38
CA GLY A 74 4.01 -0.27 -20.20
C GLY A 74 3.61 -0.40 -18.72
N VAL A 75 2.86 -1.43 -18.37
CA VAL A 75 2.43 -1.66 -16.98
C VAL A 75 3.62 -1.91 -16.08
N ASP A 76 3.76 -1.08 -15.03
CA ASP A 76 4.71 -1.29 -13.94
C ASP A 76 3.94 -1.32 -12.61
N ALA A 77 3.97 -2.48 -11.97
CA ALA A 77 3.30 -2.71 -10.70
C ALA A 77 4.11 -3.71 -9.87
N GLY A 78 4.15 -3.47 -8.58
CA GLY A 78 4.83 -4.35 -7.64
C GLY A 78 4.17 -4.33 -6.28
N ALA A 79 4.27 -5.46 -5.57
CA ALA A 79 3.76 -5.61 -4.22
C ALA A 79 4.68 -6.48 -3.37
N GLY A 80 4.66 -6.25 -2.06
CA GLY A 80 5.53 -6.98 -1.15
C GLY A 80 5.32 -6.65 0.31
N ILE A 81 6.36 -6.95 1.08
CA ILE A 81 6.44 -6.69 2.51
C ILE A 81 7.17 -5.37 2.73
N ALA A 82 6.67 -4.54 3.64
CA ALA A 82 7.32 -3.32 4.07
C ALA A 82 7.49 -3.37 5.60
N THR A 83 8.73 -3.33 6.08
CA THR A 83 9.04 -3.39 7.51
C THR A 83 9.98 -2.27 7.92
N TRP A 84 9.85 -1.80 9.17
CA TRP A 84 10.74 -0.82 9.74
C TRP A 84 11.86 -1.47 10.54
N ASN A 85 13.09 -1.09 10.22
CA ASN A 85 14.27 -1.52 10.95
C ASN A 85 15.19 -0.31 11.22
N ASN A 86 15.33 0.06 12.49
CA ASN A 86 16.21 1.17 12.92
C ASN A 86 16.01 2.49 12.16
N GLY A 87 14.78 2.83 11.78
CA GLY A 87 14.46 4.09 11.08
C GLY A 87 14.59 4.04 9.56
N ILE A 88 14.93 2.88 9.02
CA ILE A 88 14.93 2.61 7.58
C ILE A 88 13.76 1.68 7.28
N MET A 89 13.03 1.93 6.21
CA MET A 89 12.04 1.01 5.71
C MET A 89 12.72 0.00 4.77
N ILE A 90 12.40 -1.27 4.97
CA ILE A 90 12.86 -2.36 4.11
C ILE A 90 11.65 -2.79 3.28
N GLU A 91 11.76 -2.70 1.96
CA GLU A 91 10.78 -3.22 1.01
C GLU A 91 11.30 -4.51 0.39
N GLU A 92 10.53 -5.58 0.56
CA GLU A 92 10.82 -6.91 0.02
C GLU A 92 9.75 -7.27 -1.01
N PRO A 93 9.97 -7.03 -2.31
CA PRO A 93 8.99 -7.34 -3.34
C PRO A 93 8.79 -8.86 -3.44
N VAL A 94 7.53 -9.28 -3.45
CA VAL A 94 7.14 -10.69 -3.58
C VAL A 94 6.48 -11.00 -4.91
N VAL A 95 5.98 -9.96 -5.60
CA VAL A 95 5.32 -10.08 -6.91
C VAL A 95 5.45 -8.76 -7.67
N ASN A 96 5.57 -8.83 -8.99
CA ASN A 96 5.44 -7.71 -9.91
C ASN A 96 4.43 -8.05 -11.03
N HIS A 97 4.30 -7.14 -11.99
CA HIS A 97 3.45 -7.32 -13.17
C HIS A 97 3.80 -8.53 -14.04
N ASP A 98 5.01 -9.10 -13.93
CA ASP A 98 5.44 -10.31 -14.63
C ASP A 98 5.17 -11.60 -13.86
N GLY A 99 5.07 -11.52 -12.55
CA GLY A 99 4.78 -12.66 -11.70
C GLY A 99 5.48 -12.66 -10.35
N SER A 100 5.67 -13.86 -9.81
CA SER A 100 6.28 -14.04 -8.49
C SER A 100 7.76 -13.70 -8.51
N LEU A 101 8.19 -12.94 -7.49
CA LEU A 101 9.58 -12.59 -7.23
C LEU A 101 10.13 -13.30 -5.98
N ARG A 102 9.34 -14.17 -5.34
CA ARG A 102 9.67 -14.79 -4.03
C ARG A 102 10.99 -15.55 -4.03
N GLU A 103 11.36 -16.16 -5.15
CA GLU A 103 12.59 -16.93 -5.29
C GLU A 103 13.84 -16.05 -5.42
N LEU A 104 13.67 -14.78 -5.79
CA LEU A 104 14.78 -13.83 -5.99
C LEU A 104 15.30 -13.25 -4.67
N ASN A 105 14.52 -13.33 -3.57
CA ASN A 105 14.84 -12.78 -2.26
C ASN A 105 15.34 -11.33 -2.31
N LEU A 106 14.65 -10.49 -3.09
CA LEU A 106 14.99 -9.08 -3.26
C LEU A 106 14.67 -8.31 -1.97
N SER A 107 15.49 -7.33 -1.65
CA SER A 107 15.30 -6.43 -0.51
C SER A 107 15.90 -5.08 -0.81
N PHE A 108 15.17 -4.00 -0.55
CA PHE A 108 15.58 -2.63 -0.79
C PHE A 108 15.51 -1.83 0.50
N ASP A 109 16.62 -1.19 0.85
CA ASP A 109 16.65 -0.19 1.91
C ASP A 109 16.09 1.11 1.36
N VAL A 110 15.02 1.59 2.00
CA VAL A 110 14.29 2.78 1.58
C VAL A 110 14.37 3.83 2.67
N ALA A 111 15.05 4.93 2.38
CA ALA A 111 15.07 6.06 3.29
C ALA A 111 13.77 6.85 3.15
N ILE A 112 13.09 7.08 4.28
CA ILE A 112 11.83 7.82 4.36
C ILE A 112 12.03 9.10 5.17
N GLU A 113 11.66 10.23 4.60
CA GLU A 113 11.54 11.52 5.27
C GLU A 113 10.06 11.93 5.30
N GLN A 114 9.48 12.06 6.50
CA GLN A 114 8.10 12.51 6.63
C GLN A 114 7.99 14.00 6.31
N THR A 115 6.93 14.36 5.59
CA THR A 115 6.55 15.73 5.28
C THR A 115 5.19 16.06 5.88
N GLN A 116 4.76 17.31 5.83
CA GLN A 116 3.43 17.71 6.31
C GLN A 116 2.29 16.97 5.59
N ASN A 117 2.47 16.64 4.30
CA ASN A 117 1.40 16.12 3.45
C ASN A 117 1.70 14.69 2.93
N GLY A 118 2.68 13.99 3.50
CA GLY A 118 3.06 12.66 3.05
C GLY A 118 4.51 12.33 3.39
N PHE A 119 5.32 11.94 2.41
CA PHE A 119 6.73 11.59 2.62
C PHE A 119 7.57 11.75 1.35
N ILE A 120 8.87 11.80 1.55
CA ILE A 120 9.88 11.65 0.49
C ILE A 120 10.53 10.29 0.69
N GLN A 121 10.58 9.51 -0.36
CA GLN A 121 11.22 8.20 -0.42
C GLN A 121 12.50 8.30 -1.26
N SER A 122 13.61 7.75 -0.76
CA SER A 122 14.85 7.70 -1.51
C SER A 122 15.35 6.25 -1.59
N ILE A 123 15.64 5.80 -2.80
CA ILE A 123 16.23 4.50 -3.09
C ILE A 123 17.53 4.77 -3.83
N LYS A 124 18.64 4.20 -3.35
CA LYS A 124 19.96 4.37 -3.96
C LYS A 124 20.45 3.08 -4.58
N GLY A 125 21.12 3.21 -5.72
CA GLY A 125 21.78 2.10 -6.39
C GLY A 125 20.80 1.04 -6.89
N LEU A 126 19.57 1.43 -7.28
CA LEU A 126 18.62 0.52 -7.91
C LEU A 126 19.24 0.00 -9.21
N THR A 127 19.49 -1.31 -9.26
CA THR A 127 20.16 -1.94 -10.41
C THR A 127 19.16 -2.75 -11.21
N TYR A 128 19.14 -2.55 -12.53
CA TYR A 128 18.34 -3.29 -13.49
C TYR A 128 19.11 -4.47 -14.09
N ASP A 129 18.39 -5.42 -14.69
CA ASP A 129 18.96 -6.62 -15.30
C ASP A 129 19.94 -6.30 -16.44
N ASP A 130 19.80 -5.15 -17.09
CA ASP A 130 20.71 -4.66 -18.14
C ASP A 130 21.99 -4.00 -17.57
N GLY A 131 22.16 -3.97 -16.26
CA GLY A 131 23.31 -3.41 -15.55
C GLY A 131 23.25 -1.91 -15.31
N ARG A 132 22.20 -1.22 -15.73
CA ARG A 132 21.98 0.20 -15.35
C ARG A 132 21.76 0.30 -13.84
N SER A 133 22.30 1.35 -13.24
CA SER A 133 22.06 1.69 -11.85
C SER A 133 21.62 3.13 -11.74
N LEU A 134 20.60 3.39 -10.93
CA LEU A 134 20.09 4.72 -10.71
C LEU A 134 19.75 4.97 -9.23
N ASP A 135 19.76 6.23 -8.87
CA ASP A 135 19.17 6.72 -7.63
C ASP A 135 17.80 7.32 -7.93
N MET A 136 16.84 7.10 -7.04
CA MET A 136 15.47 7.56 -7.20
C MET A 136 15.00 8.29 -5.93
N ILE A 137 14.41 9.47 -6.12
CA ILE A 137 13.75 10.24 -5.06
C ILE A 137 12.31 10.46 -5.46
N GLU A 138 11.39 9.95 -4.68
CA GLU A 138 9.95 10.08 -4.92
C GLU A 138 9.30 10.94 -3.84
N THR A 139 8.53 11.94 -4.26
CA THR A 139 7.70 12.75 -3.36
C THR A 139 6.27 12.26 -3.42
N TRP A 140 5.74 11.83 -2.29
CA TRP A 140 4.42 11.25 -2.15
C TRP A 140 3.52 12.12 -1.29
N ASN A 141 2.28 12.36 -1.75
CA ASN A 141 1.23 13.01 -0.98
C ASN A 141 0.23 11.99 -0.46
N ILE A 142 -0.16 12.09 0.81
CA ILE A 142 -1.22 11.26 1.35
C ILE A 142 -2.54 11.58 0.63
N ALA A 143 -3.19 10.55 0.12
CA ALA A 143 -4.52 10.63 -0.45
C ALA A 143 -5.58 10.36 0.62
N SER A 144 -5.37 9.34 1.44
CA SER A 144 -6.26 8.96 2.54
C SER A 144 -5.57 7.93 3.44
N ASN A 145 -5.97 7.90 4.71
CA ASN A 145 -5.60 6.88 5.69
C ASN A 145 -6.85 6.23 6.33
N GLN A 146 -7.96 6.22 5.60
CA GLN A 146 -9.18 5.57 6.07
C GLN A 146 -8.97 4.07 6.17
N GLU A 147 -9.11 3.52 7.37
CA GLU A 147 -9.00 2.08 7.62
C GLU A 147 -10.29 1.34 7.30
N SER A 148 -10.17 0.08 6.90
CA SER A 148 -11.27 -0.84 6.73
C SER A 148 -10.89 -2.26 7.16
N PRO A 149 -11.84 -3.13 7.50
CA PRO A 149 -11.54 -4.53 7.82
C PRO A 149 -11.02 -5.33 6.60
N PHE A 150 -11.19 -4.80 5.39
CA PHE A 150 -10.78 -5.42 4.13
C PHE A 150 -9.35 -5.05 3.71
N ASP A 151 -8.70 -4.15 4.46
CA ASP A 151 -7.36 -3.69 4.16
C ASP A 151 -6.36 -4.84 4.16
N GLY A 152 -5.49 -4.86 3.14
CA GLY A 152 -4.47 -5.89 2.98
C GLY A 152 -4.08 -6.14 1.53
N LEU A 153 -3.11 -7.04 1.37
CA LEU A 153 -2.64 -7.53 0.09
C LEU A 153 -3.25 -8.91 -0.18
N TRP A 154 -3.85 -9.05 -1.35
CA TRP A 154 -4.70 -10.16 -1.73
C TRP A 154 -4.25 -10.76 -3.07
N GLU A 155 -4.12 -12.09 -3.15
CA GLU A 155 -3.85 -12.84 -4.37
C GLU A 155 -5.09 -13.62 -4.79
N LEU A 156 -5.50 -13.50 -6.04
CA LEU A 156 -6.65 -14.21 -6.57
C LEU A 156 -6.43 -15.74 -6.53
N GLU A 157 -7.31 -16.43 -5.83
CA GLU A 157 -7.31 -17.89 -5.74
C GLU A 157 -8.27 -18.51 -6.77
N SER A 158 -9.43 -17.90 -6.97
CA SER A 158 -10.42 -18.38 -7.94
C SER A 158 -11.37 -17.27 -8.38
N ALA A 159 -11.91 -17.43 -9.59
CA ALA A 159 -12.96 -16.58 -10.16
C ALA A 159 -14.13 -17.43 -10.66
N THR A 160 -15.37 -16.96 -10.45
CA THR A 160 -16.59 -17.61 -10.93
C THR A 160 -17.50 -16.55 -11.55
N PRO A 161 -17.93 -16.70 -12.82
CA PRO A 161 -17.47 -17.70 -13.78
C PRO A 161 -15.97 -17.60 -14.04
N ILE A 162 -15.37 -18.64 -14.62
CA ILE A 162 -13.93 -18.69 -14.90
C ILE A 162 -13.51 -17.40 -15.63
N ALA A 163 -12.42 -16.83 -15.19
CA ALA A 163 -11.81 -15.63 -15.75
C ALA A 163 -11.44 -15.79 -17.24
N ILE A 164 -10.98 -14.72 -17.85
CA ILE A 164 -10.66 -14.55 -19.28
C ILE A 164 -9.80 -15.70 -19.84
N SER A 165 -8.93 -16.28 -19.02
CA SER A 165 -8.08 -17.42 -19.39
C SER A 165 -7.75 -18.29 -18.17
N ASN A 166 -7.26 -19.53 -18.42
CA ASN A 166 -6.89 -20.45 -17.34
C ASN A 166 -5.63 -20.00 -16.55
N ASP A 167 -4.83 -19.11 -17.10
CA ASP A 167 -3.63 -18.53 -16.49
C ASP A 167 -3.86 -17.12 -15.94
N PHE A 168 -5.13 -16.69 -15.86
CA PHE A 168 -5.47 -15.39 -15.25
C PHE A 168 -5.01 -15.35 -13.80
N ALA A 169 -4.19 -14.37 -13.51
CA ALA A 169 -3.71 -14.12 -12.15
C ALA A 169 -3.87 -12.65 -11.83
N GLU A 170 -4.31 -12.35 -10.63
CA GLU A 170 -4.52 -10.99 -10.15
C GLU A 170 -4.01 -10.82 -8.73
N ILE A 171 -3.39 -9.68 -8.48
CA ILE A 171 -3.05 -9.19 -7.14
C ILE A 171 -3.86 -7.92 -6.90
N LYS A 172 -4.45 -7.82 -5.72
CA LYS A 172 -5.21 -6.64 -5.29
C LYS A 172 -4.72 -6.17 -3.94
N MET A 173 -4.59 -4.87 -3.77
CA MET A 173 -4.36 -4.21 -2.48
C MET A 173 -5.54 -3.32 -2.17
N ILE A 174 -6.03 -3.38 -0.93
CA ILE A 174 -7.02 -2.45 -0.38
C ILE A 174 -6.37 -1.78 0.82
N GLY A 175 -6.47 -0.46 0.94
CA GLY A 175 -5.95 0.30 2.07
C GLY A 175 -6.10 1.81 1.86
N GLY A 176 -6.27 2.54 2.95
CA GLY A 176 -6.42 3.99 2.91
C GLY A 176 -7.61 4.46 2.09
N GLY A 177 -8.74 3.74 2.07
CA GLY A 177 -9.89 4.09 1.25
C GLY A 177 -9.64 4.04 -0.26
N HIS A 178 -8.61 3.31 -0.68
CA HIS A 178 -8.24 3.10 -2.08
C HIS A 178 -7.98 1.62 -2.35
N PHE A 179 -7.90 1.30 -3.63
CA PHE A 179 -7.48 -0.02 -4.10
C PHE A 179 -6.53 0.10 -5.28
N ILE A 180 -5.71 -0.94 -5.44
CA ILE A 180 -4.89 -1.20 -6.62
C ILE A 180 -5.14 -2.64 -7.02
N TRP A 181 -5.23 -2.91 -8.30
CA TRP A 181 -5.15 -4.26 -8.84
C TRP A 181 -4.16 -4.31 -10.00
N THR A 182 -3.51 -5.44 -10.17
CA THR A 182 -2.75 -5.80 -11.37
C THR A 182 -3.06 -7.22 -11.76
N ASN A 183 -3.26 -7.46 -13.05
CA ASN A 183 -3.51 -8.81 -13.56
C ASN A 183 -2.65 -9.11 -14.77
N ARG A 184 -2.48 -10.39 -15.01
CA ARG A 184 -1.82 -10.95 -16.19
C ARG A 184 -2.56 -12.18 -16.67
N PHE A 185 -2.58 -12.38 -17.97
CA PHE A 185 -3.22 -13.52 -18.61
C PHE A 185 -2.72 -13.69 -20.05
N THR A 186 -3.05 -14.81 -20.68
CA THR A 186 -2.76 -15.02 -22.10
C THR A 186 -4.05 -14.88 -22.90
N LEU A 187 -4.05 -14.02 -23.90
CA LEU A 187 -5.13 -13.83 -24.86
C LEU A 187 -4.58 -14.04 -26.27
N ASP A 188 -5.16 -14.99 -27.01
CA ASP A 188 -4.76 -15.33 -28.39
C ASP A 188 -3.23 -15.57 -28.56
N GLY A 189 -2.63 -16.18 -27.53
CA GLY A 189 -1.18 -16.48 -27.50
C GLY A 189 -0.28 -15.31 -27.07
N SER A 190 -0.84 -14.12 -26.85
CA SER A 190 -0.14 -12.96 -26.36
C SER A 190 -0.27 -12.82 -24.84
N LYS A 191 0.82 -12.49 -24.15
CA LYS A 191 0.79 -12.16 -22.72
C LYS A 191 0.30 -10.74 -22.53
N GLU A 192 -0.81 -10.62 -21.83
CA GLU A 192 -1.42 -9.35 -21.48
C GLU A 192 -1.17 -9.02 -20.02
N LYS A 193 -0.97 -7.73 -19.72
CA LYS A 193 -0.78 -7.21 -18.38
C LYS A 193 -1.60 -5.94 -18.24
N ASN A 194 -2.36 -5.87 -17.16
CA ASN A 194 -3.14 -4.68 -16.85
C ASN A 194 -2.97 -4.28 -15.40
N PHE A 195 -3.23 -3.02 -15.13
CA PHE A 195 -3.39 -2.49 -13.79
C PHE A 195 -4.53 -1.50 -13.75
N GLY A 196 -5.03 -1.26 -12.56
CA GLY A 196 -5.92 -0.16 -12.26
C GLY A 196 -5.88 0.17 -10.79
N PHE A 197 -6.22 1.42 -10.50
CA PHE A 197 -6.40 1.88 -9.14
C PHE A 197 -7.53 2.88 -9.04
N GLY A 198 -8.05 3.04 -7.83
CA GLY A 198 -9.16 3.91 -7.57
C GLY A 198 -9.47 4.08 -6.10
N LYS A 199 -10.63 4.70 -5.85
CA LYS A 199 -11.20 4.87 -4.52
C LYS A 199 -12.18 3.76 -4.23
N ILE A 200 -12.27 3.39 -2.95
CA ILE A 200 -13.30 2.49 -2.45
C ILE A 200 -14.07 3.21 -1.33
N ASP A 201 -15.36 3.44 -1.56
CA ASP A 201 -16.25 4.10 -0.64
C ASP A 201 -17.20 3.05 -0.04
N PHE A 202 -17.04 2.75 1.25
CA PHE A 202 -17.90 1.81 1.98
C PHE A 202 -19.23 2.47 2.33
N ILE A 203 -20.35 1.86 1.90
CA ILE A 203 -21.72 2.38 2.12
C ILE A 203 -22.28 1.80 3.43
N ILE A 204 -22.20 0.48 3.56
CA ILE A 204 -22.57 -0.30 4.75
C ILE A 204 -21.57 -1.44 4.87
N GLU A 205 -21.66 -2.21 5.95
CA GLU A 205 -20.79 -3.39 6.16
C GLU A 205 -20.84 -4.33 4.94
N GLY A 206 -19.67 -4.53 4.32
CA GLY A 206 -19.49 -5.41 3.16
C GLY A 206 -19.96 -4.85 1.82
N GLN A 207 -20.58 -3.68 1.75
CA GLN A 207 -20.98 -3.05 0.49
C GLN A 207 -20.17 -1.78 0.23
N ALA A 208 -19.60 -1.68 -0.96
CA ALA A 208 -18.80 -0.54 -1.35
C ALA A 208 -19.00 -0.17 -2.83
N ILE A 209 -18.55 1.04 -3.16
CA ILE A 209 -18.42 1.50 -4.55
C ILE A 209 -16.93 1.65 -4.84
N GLU A 210 -16.42 0.90 -5.79
CA GLU A 210 -15.10 1.11 -6.38
C GLU A 210 -15.24 2.12 -7.53
N THR A 211 -14.49 3.25 -7.45
CA THR A 211 -14.42 4.26 -8.50
C THR A 211 -13.03 4.25 -9.12
N GLY A 212 -12.93 3.89 -10.39
CA GLY A 212 -11.68 3.89 -11.14
C GLY A 212 -11.08 5.29 -11.30
N LEU A 213 -9.81 5.46 -11.03
CA LEU A 213 -9.08 6.72 -11.25
C LEU A 213 -8.15 6.61 -12.45
N THR A 214 -7.34 5.55 -12.50
CA THR A 214 -6.33 5.33 -13.56
C THR A 214 -6.22 3.84 -13.84
N SER A 215 -5.97 3.48 -15.10
CA SER A 215 -5.75 2.10 -15.54
C SER A 215 -5.04 2.06 -16.88
N SER A 216 -4.42 0.90 -17.19
CA SER A 216 -4.00 0.55 -18.54
C SER A 216 -5.20 0.18 -19.44
N VAL A 217 -6.37 -0.10 -18.86
CA VAL A 217 -7.58 -0.46 -19.61
C VAL A 217 -8.33 0.80 -20.02
N GLU A 218 -8.54 0.95 -21.33
CA GLU A 218 -9.26 2.08 -21.89
C GLU A 218 -10.69 2.19 -21.31
N GLY A 219 -11.12 3.42 -21.01
CA GLY A 219 -12.45 3.70 -20.49
C GLY A 219 -12.65 3.37 -19.00
N TYR A 220 -11.62 2.90 -18.30
CA TYR A 220 -11.74 2.56 -16.88
C TYR A 220 -11.89 3.76 -15.96
N ALA A 221 -11.21 4.88 -16.25
CA ALA A 221 -11.27 6.07 -15.41
C ALA A 221 -12.69 6.63 -15.33
N GLY A 222 -13.18 6.90 -14.12
CA GLY A 222 -14.54 7.37 -13.85
C GLY A 222 -15.60 6.29 -13.79
N THR A 223 -15.26 5.01 -14.09
CA THR A 223 -16.21 3.90 -13.91
C THR A 223 -16.51 3.68 -12.45
N LYS A 224 -17.73 3.20 -12.16
CA LYS A 224 -18.16 2.85 -10.80
C LYS A 224 -18.68 1.43 -10.80
N TYR A 225 -18.16 0.64 -9.87
CA TYR A 225 -18.60 -0.74 -9.63
C TYR A 225 -19.15 -0.85 -8.22
N GLU A 226 -20.39 -1.28 -8.09
CA GLU A 226 -20.93 -1.74 -6.83
C GLU A 226 -20.31 -3.10 -6.53
N VAL A 227 -19.68 -3.24 -5.36
CA VAL A 227 -19.02 -4.46 -4.94
C VAL A 227 -19.55 -4.89 -3.58
N GLU A 228 -19.71 -6.20 -3.41
CA GLU A 228 -19.93 -6.82 -2.11
C GLU A 228 -18.64 -7.50 -1.69
N LEU A 229 -18.13 -7.13 -0.51
CA LEU A 229 -16.90 -7.66 0.08
C LEU A 229 -17.25 -8.48 1.31
N LYS A 230 -16.69 -9.69 1.41
CA LYS A 230 -16.92 -10.58 2.55
C LYS A 230 -15.63 -11.27 2.96
N LEU A 231 -15.21 -11.05 4.22
CA LEU A 231 -14.12 -11.82 4.80
C LEU A 231 -14.59 -13.22 5.16
N ILE A 232 -13.77 -14.22 4.83
CA ILE A 232 -13.95 -15.61 5.20
C ILE A 232 -12.79 -15.99 6.13
N GLY A 233 -13.04 -15.87 7.43
CA GLY A 233 -11.97 -15.85 8.42
C GLY A 233 -10.99 -14.69 8.16
N ASP A 234 -9.73 -14.87 8.58
CA ASP A 234 -8.71 -13.82 8.47
C ASP A 234 -7.95 -13.85 7.14
N ASN A 235 -8.11 -14.94 6.37
CA ASN A 235 -7.21 -15.26 5.26
C ASN A 235 -7.84 -15.15 3.87
N TYR A 236 -9.16 -15.02 3.77
CA TYR A 236 -9.83 -14.96 2.48
C TYR A 236 -10.78 -13.77 2.38
N LEU A 237 -10.89 -13.23 1.17
CA LEU A 237 -11.81 -12.17 0.79
C LEU A 237 -12.58 -12.61 -0.46
N ASP A 238 -13.91 -12.71 -0.35
CA ASP A 238 -14.78 -12.80 -1.51
C ASP A 238 -15.20 -11.40 -1.93
N GLN A 239 -14.96 -11.05 -3.19
CA GLN A 239 -15.44 -9.85 -3.85
C GLN A 239 -16.43 -10.24 -4.93
N LYS A 240 -17.67 -9.75 -4.81
CA LYS A 240 -18.74 -9.97 -5.76
C LYS A 240 -19.09 -8.67 -6.46
N PHE A 241 -19.25 -8.70 -7.76
CA PHE A 241 -19.61 -7.56 -8.60
C PHE A 241 -20.32 -8.01 -9.86
N SER A 242 -20.89 -7.05 -10.61
CA SER A 242 -21.50 -7.33 -11.93
C SER A 242 -20.62 -6.79 -13.04
N MET A 243 -20.33 -7.62 -14.03
CA MET A 243 -19.61 -7.21 -15.24
C MET A 243 -20.45 -7.59 -16.46
N ASN A 244 -20.88 -6.59 -17.25
CA ASN A 244 -21.74 -6.79 -18.44
C ASN A 244 -23.00 -7.63 -18.14
N GLY A 245 -23.63 -7.39 -16.97
CA GLY A 245 -24.82 -8.11 -16.52
C GLY A 245 -24.57 -9.54 -16.01
N THR A 246 -23.32 -9.98 -15.96
CA THR A 246 -22.93 -11.25 -15.37
C THR A 246 -22.38 -11.00 -13.96
N GLU A 247 -22.91 -11.76 -12.99
CA GLU A 247 -22.37 -11.77 -11.63
C GLU A 247 -21.02 -12.50 -11.63
N VAL A 248 -20.00 -11.83 -11.05
CA VAL A 248 -18.66 -12.35 -10.91
C VAL A 248 -18.30 -12.41 -9.43
N VAL A 249 -17.70 -13.50 -9.00
CA VAL A 249 -17.14 -13.64 -7.65
C VAL A 249 -15.66 -13.95 -7.78
N HIS A 250 -14.83 -13.08 -7.26
CA HIS A 250 -13.42 -13.31 -7.06
C HIS A 250 -13.17 -13.71 -5.61
N ARG A 251 -12.54 -14.85 -5.41
CA ARG A 251 -12.00 -15.25 -4.12
C ARG A 251 -10.52 -14.97 -4.08
N TYR A 252 -10.11 -14.20 -3.11
CA TYR A 252 -8.71 -13.86 -2.86
C TYR A 252 -8.22 -14.50 -1.59
N LYS A 253 -6.93 -14.81 -1.55
CA LYS A 253 -6.19 -15.23 -0.37
C LYS A 253 -5.27 -14.10 0.08
N ARG A 254 -5.18 -13.86 1.37
CA ARG A 254 -4.27 -12.87 1.97
C ARG A 254 -2.81 -13.34 1.83
N ILE A 255 -1.92 -12.45 1.43
CA ILE A 255 -0.48 -12.74 1.25
C ILE A 255 0.40 -11.72 1.98
#